data_3093c16e89e5c256a8eba48851b7bab2
#
_entry.id   3093c16e89e5c256a8eba48851b7bab2
#
_cell.length_a   1.000
_cell.length_b   1.000
_cell.length_c   1.000
_cell.angle_alpha   90.00
_cell.angle_beta   90.00
_cell.angle_gamma   90.00
#
_symmetry.space_group_name_H-M   'P 1'
#
loop_
_entity.id
_entity.type
_entity.pdbx_description
1 polymer ?
#
loop_
_entity_poly.entity_id
_entity_poly.type
_entity_poly.pdbx_seq_one_letter_code
_entity_poly.pdbx_strand_id
1 'polypeptide(L)'
;MKLMISEILEKAAEAQTREEKSKILKDNNCLALRDILKGGFDDSIEFLLPKGTPPYESDDAPTGYNRSSLYQQTKKFRYFAKGGPGENLLPAKRERMFIEILESVHPKEAELLIAMKDKKLVGPPSFYKGITKKLISETFSGLIVK
;
A
#
# COMPACT_ATOMS: atom_id res chain seq x y z
N MET A 1 19.55 4.33 -6.61
CA MET A 1 18.88 3.29 -5.81
C MET A 1 17.39 3.57 -5.71
N LYS A 2 16.58 2.57 -5.94
CA LYS A 2 15.13 2.71 -5.97
C LYS A 2 14.58 2.85 -4.55
N LEU A 3 13.75 3.85 -4.32
CA LEU A 3 13.12 4.02 -3.01
C LEU A 3 12.04 2.98 -2.78
N MET A 4 11.87 2.56 -1.51
CA MET A 4 10.72 1.74 -1.13
C MET A 4 9.45 2.59 -1.25
N ILE A 5 8.31 1.94 -1.46
CA ILE A 5 7.04 2.66 -1.57
C ILE A 5 6.75 3.46 -0.30
N SER A 6 7.02 2.89 0.88
CA SER A 6 6.86 3.60 2.14
C SER A 6 7.75 4.85 2.22
N GLU A 7 8.98 4.77 1.69
CA GLU A 7 9.88 5.92 1.66
C GLU A 7 9.37 7.04 0.74
N ILE A 8 8.79 6.67 -0.40
CA ILE A 8 8.19 7.64 -1.33
C ILE A 8 7.06 8.39 -0.64
N LEU A 9 6.20 7.68 0.06
CA LEU A 9 5.06 8.28 0.78
C LEU A 9 5.53 9.13 1.95
N GLU A 10 6.56 8.70 2.67
CA GLU A 10 7.15 9.50 3.76
C GLU A 10 7.74 10.80 3.23
N LYS A 11 8.48 10.75 2.13
CA LYS A 11 9.06 11.96 1.52
C LYS A 11 7.98 12.92 1.05
N ALA A 12 6.91 12.40 0.44
CA ALA A 12 5.79 13.23 0.03
C ALA A 12 5.11 13.87 1.25
N ALA A 13 4.97 13.12 2.34
CA ALA A 13 4.37 13.64 3.57
C ALA A 13 5.20 14.75 4.21
N GLU A 14 6.52 14.69 4.07
CA GLU A 14 7.44 15.71 4.61
C GLU A 14 7.49 16.99 3.78
N ALA A 15 7.05 16.95 2.53
CA ALA A 15 7.06 18.12 1.65
C ALA A 15 6.16 19.24 2.20
N GLN A 16 6.57 20.49 1.97
CA GLN A 16 5.91 21.67 2.54
C GLN A 16 4.62 22.05 1.80
N THR A 17 4.60 21.88 0.50
CA THR A 17 3.47 22.31 -0.32
C THR A 17 2.81 21.13 -1.02
N ARG A 18 1.56 21.33 -1.44
CA ARG A 18 0.80 20.34 -2.18
C ARG A 18 1.45 20.02 -3.53
N GLU A 19 1.98 21.03 -4.20
CA GLU A 19 2.66 20.87 -5.48
C GLU A 19 3.91 20.00 -5.32
N GLU A 20 4.67 20.20 -4.25
CA GLU A 20 5.85 19.39 -3.97
C GLU A 20 5.48 17.94 -3.68
N LYS A 21 4.42 17.72 -2.90
CA LYS A 21 3.93 16.37 -2.62
C LYS A 21 3.54 15.66 -3.91
N SER A 22 2.77 16.34 -4.75
CA SER A 22 2.32 15.80 -6.04
C SER A 22 3.52 15.49 -6.94
N LYS A 23 4.51 16.36 -6.98
CA LYS A 23 5.72 16.18 -7.79
C LYS A 23 6.50 14.93 -7.35
N ILE A 24 6.68 14.74 -6.04
CA ILE A 24 7.40 13.57 -5.51
C ILE A 24 6.68 12.29 -5.92
N LEU A 25 5.36 12.26 -5.84
CA LEU A 25 4.58 11.10 -6.24
C LEU A 25 4.70 10.83 -7.73
N LYS A 26 4.62 11.87 -8.56
CA LYS A 26 4.75 11.74 -10.01
C LYS A 26 6.14 11.30 -10.44
N ASP A 27 7.18 11.85 -9.79
CA ASP A 27 8.57 11.50 -10.10
C ASP A 27 8.88 10.03 -9.76
N ASN A 28 8.13 9.43 -8.86
CA ASN A 28 8.28 8.04 -8.46
C ASN A 28 7.12 7.17 -8.94
N ASN A 29 6.39 7.63 -9.96
CA ASN A 29 5.25 6.91 -10.52
C ASN A 29 5.66 5.53 -11.02
N CYS A 30 4.97 4.50 -10.53
CA CYS A 30 5.16 3.13 -10.96
C CYS A 30 3.89 2.34 -10.64
N LEU A 31 3.77 1.16 -11.24
CA LEU A 31 2.58 0.33 -11.03
C LEU A 31 2.39 0.00 -9.54
N ALA A 32 3.46 -0.35 -8.84
CA ALA A 32 3.38 -0.70 -7.42
C ALA A 32 2.84 0.46 -6.57
N LEU A 33 3.35 1.68 -6.79
CA LEU A 33 2.86 2.86 -6.06
C LEU A 33 1.37 3.08 -6.34
N ARG A 34 0.97 3.02 -7.61
CA ARG A 34 -0.43 3.21 -7.98
C ARG A 34 -1.33 2.14 -7.40
N ASP A 35 -0.88 0.88 -7.36
CA ASP A 35 -1.66 -0.21 -6.77
C ASP A 35 -1.89 0.01 -5.27
N ILE A 36 -0.87 0.46 -4.54
CA ILE A 36 -0.99 0.76 -3.11
C ILE A 36 -1.96 1.93 -2.89
N LEU A 37 -1.83 3.00 -3.67
CA LEU A 37 -2.69 4.17 -3.53
C LEU A 37 -4.13 3.85 -3.89
N LYS A 38 -4.34 3.08 -4.96
CA LYS A 38 -5.69 2.66 -5.34
C LYS A 38 -6.30 1.78 -4.25
N GLY A 39 -5.57 0.79 -3.76
CA GLY A 39 -6.06 -0.10 -2.72
C GLY A 39 -6.38 0.61 -1.42
N GLY A 40 -5.60 1.65 -1.08
CA GLY A 40 -5.78 2.39 0.17
C GLY A 40 -6.82 3.50 0.11
N PHE A 41 -6.98 4.16 -1.04
CA PHE A 41 -7.81 5.35 -1.16
C PHE A 41 -9.09 5.17 -1.98
N ASP A 42 -9.22 4.09 -2.76
CA ASP A 42 -10.41 3.83 -3.57
C ASP A 42 -11.40 2.98 -2.79
N ASP A 43 -12.55 3.56 -2.43
CA ASP A 43 -13.56 2.86 -1.64
C ASP A 43 -14.23 1.70 -2.40
N SER A 44 -14.10 1.66 -3.73
CA SER A 44 -14.63 0.54 -4.52
C SER A 44 -13.79 -0.73 -4.40
N ILE A 45 -12.57 -0.60 -3.89
CA ILE A 45 -11.68 -1.75 -3.66
C ILE A 45 -11.90 -2.25 -2.23
N GLU A 46 -12.42 -3.47 -2.11
CA GLU A 46 -12.63 -4.12 -0.83
C GLU A 46 -11.70 -5.33 -0.72
N PHE A 47 -10.95 -5.40 0.37
CA PHE A 47 -10.05 -6.53 0.61
C PHE A 47 -10.74 -7.59 1.46
N LEU A 48 -10.69 -8.84 1.01
CA LEU A 48 -11.30 -9.98 1.69
C LEU A 48 -10.34 -10.55 2.75
N LEU A 49 -9.91 -9.68 3.64
CA LEU A 49 -8.99 -10.02 4.73
C LEU A 49 -9.57 -9.48 6.04
N PRO A 50 -9.35 -10.17 7.18
CA PRO A 50 -9.80 -9.66 8.47
C PRO A 50 -9.16 -8.32 8.79
N LYS A 51 -9.90 -7.46 9.48
CA LYS A 51 -9.35 -6.19 9.95
C LYS A 51 -8.35 -6.40 11.07
N GLY A 52 -7.44 -5.47 11.20
CA GLY A 52 -6.42 -5.50 12.23
C GLY A 52 -5.12 -6.14 11.76
N THR A 53 -4.11 -6.09 12.63
CA THR A 53 -2.79 -6.63 12.34
C THR A 53 -2.79 -8.14 12.56
N PRO A 54 -2.49 -8.94 11.52
CA PRO A 54 -2.39 -10.39 11.71
C PRO A 54 -1.10 -10.75 12.45
N PRO A 55 -1.00 -11.96 13.02
CA PRO A 55 0.24 -12.41 13.63
C PRO A 55 1.27 -12.72 12.54
N TYR A 56 2.38 -11.99 12.53
CA TYR A 56 3.47 -12.22 11.59
C TYR A 56 4.79 -11.83 12.22
N GLU A 57 5.88 -12.40 11.72
CA GLU A 57 7.23 -12.06 12.15
C GLU A 57 7.85 -11.09 11.14
N SER A 58 8.24 -9.90 11.61
CA SER A 58 8.89 -8.90 10.78
C SER A 58 10.21 -9.42 10.24
N ASP A 59 10.55 -9.05 9.00
CA ASP A 59 11.84 -9.32 8.42
C ASP A 59 12.83 -8.26 8.92
N ASP A 60 13.68 -8.62 9.85
CA ASP A 60 14.61 -7.69 10.50
C ASP A 60 15.89 -7.43 9.70
N ALA A 61 15.95 -7.87 8.46
CA ALA A 61 17.10 -7.60 7.60
C ALA A 61 17.30 -6.09 7.41
N PRO A 62 18.55 -5.63 7.24
CA PRO A 62 18.80 -4.23 6.94
C PRO A 62 18.06 -3.78 5.68
N THR A 63 17.75 -2.47 5.61
CA THR A 63 17.09 -1.89 4.46
C THR A 63 17.82 -2.28 3.16
N GLY A 64 17.07 -2.79 2.20
CA GLY A 64 17.62 -3.26 0.93
C GLY A 64 17.98 -4.74 0.89
N TYR A 65 17.94 -5.42 2.04
CA TYR A 65 18.27 -6.86 2.14
C TYR A 65 17.08 -7.73 2.51
N ASN A 66 15.86 -7.19 2.44
CA ASN A 66 14.65 -7.96 2.69
C ASN A 66 14.42 -8.97 1.56
N ARG A 67 13.74 -10.08 1.86
CA ARG A 67 13.51 -11.15 0.88
C ARG A 67 12.73 -10.70 -0.34
N SER A 68 11.86 -9.71 -0.20
CA SER A 68 11.06 -9.20 -1.29
C SER A 68 10.80 -7.70 -1.13
N SER A 69 10.04 -7.13 -2.04
CA SER A 69 9.67 -5.72 -2.01
C SER A 69 8.23 -5.56 -2.46
N LEU A 70 7.62 -4.41 -2.16
CA LEU A 70 6.28 -4.12 -2.66
C LEU A 70 6.24 -4.04 -4.19
N TYR A 71 7.35 -3.68 -4.84
CA TYR A 71 7.43 -3.68 -6.30
C TYR A 71 7.09 -5.05 -6.89
N GLN A 72 7.42 -6.12 -6.17
CA GLN A 72 7.14 -7.49 -6.59
C GLN A 72 5.80 -7.99 -6.06
N GLN A 73 5.47 -7.64 -4.82
CA GLN A 73 4.32 -8.22 -4.13
C GLN A 73 2.98 -7.61 -4.50
N THR A 74 2.94 -6.38 -5.02
CA THR A 74 1.69 -5.75 -5.43
C THR A 74 0.95 -6.56 -6.50
N LYS A 75 1.66 -7.35 -7.28
CA LYS A 75 1.06 -8.23 -8.28
C LYS A 75 0.07 -9.24 -7.69
N LYS A 76 0.20 -9.54 -6.40
CA LYS A 76 -0.66 -10.50 -5.70
C LYS A 76 -1.89 -9.87 -5.07
N PHE A 77 -2.02 -8.55 -5.08
CA PHE A 77 -3.13 -7.84 -4.43
C PHE A 77 -4.49 -8.26 -4.97
N ARG A 78 -4.58 -8.59 -6.25
CA ARG A 78 -5.83 -9.03 -6.88
C ARG A 78 -6.40 -10.29 -6.21
N TYR A 79 -5.57 -11.11 -5.57
CA TYR A 79 -6.03 -12.32 -4.88
C TYR A 79 -6.71 -11.99 -3.57
N PHE A 80 -6.58 -10.78 -3.08
CA PHE A 80 -7.19 -10.34 -1.82
C PHE A 80 -8.42 -9.46 -2.04
N ALA A 81 -8.61 -8.94 -3.24
CA ALA A 81 -9.69 -8.02 -3.55
C ALA A 81 -10.97 -8.75 -3.92
N LYS A 82 -12.11 -8.21 -3.44
CA LYS A 82 -13.43 -8.73 -3.79
C LYS A 82 -13.66 -8.58 -5.30
N GLY A 83 -14.19 -9.61 -5.92
CA GLY A 83 -14.40 -9.63 -7.36
C GLY A 83 -13.18 -10.06 -8.16
N GLY A 84 -12.03 -10.26 -7.50
CA GLY A 84 -10.81 -10.70 -8.15
C GLY A 84 -10.67 -12.23 -8.20
N PRO A 85 -9.56 -12.70 -8.80
CA PRO A 85 -9.35 -14.14 -8.98
C PRO A 85 -9.20 -14.94 -7.68
N GLY A 86 -8.87 -14.25 -6.57
CA GLY A 86 -8.73 -14.91 -5.27
C GLY A 86 -10.01 -15.04 -4.47
N GLU A 87 -11.14 -14.55 -5.00
CA GLU A 87 -12.40 -14.57 -4.27
C GLU A 87 -12.85 -16.01 -3.92
N ASN A 88 -12.50 -16.96 -4.76
CA ASN A 88 -12.85 -18.38 -4.56
C ASN A 88 -11.84 -19.13 -3.70
N LEU A 89 -10.77 -18.48 -3.24
CA LEU A 89 -9.81 -19.11 -2.34
C LEU A 89 -10.42 -19.24 -0.95
N LEU A 90 -10.00 -20.28 -0.22
CA LEU A 90 -10.39 -20.40 1.18
C LEU A 90 -9.85 -19.19 1.96
N PRO A 91 -10.64 -18.62 2.88
CA PRO A 91 -10.18 -17.48 3.67
C PRO A 91 -8.83 -17.71 4.36
N ALA A 92 -8.61 -18.88 4.94
CA ALA A 92 -7.34 -19.21 5.59
C ALA A 92 -6.17 -19.16 4.62
N LYS A 93 -6.37 -19.56 3.37
CA LYS A 93 -5.32 -19.50 2.36
C LYS A 93 -4.99 -18.07 1.99
N ARG A 94 -6.01 -17.21 1.80
CA ARG A 94 -5.78 -15.78 1.53
C ARG A 94 -5.01 -15.12 2.66
N GLU A 95 -5.41 -15.39 3.90
CA GLU A 95 -4.75 -14.83 5.08
C GLU A 95 -3.29 -15.26 5.16
N ARG A 96 -3.02 -16.53 4.88
CA ARG A 96 -1.64 -17.04 4.87
C ARG A 96 -0.79 -16.37 3.81
N MET A 97 -1.34 -16.19 2.60
CA MET A 97 -0.64 -15.49 1.51
C MET A 97 -0.29 -14.07 1.91
N PHE A 98 -1.23 -13.37 2.56
CA PHE A 98 -0.99 -12.00 3.02
C PHE A 98 0.10 -11.96 4.09
N ILE A 99 0.05 -12.86 5.05
CA ILE A 99 1.07 -12.96 6.12
C ILE A 99 2.45 -13.23 5.51
N GLU A 100 2.54 -14.12 4.53
CA GLU A 100 3.80 -14.39 3.84
C GLU A 100 4.38 -13.15 3.19
N ILE A 101 3.53 -12.30 2.60
CA ILE A 101 3.97 -11.03 2.04
C ILE A 101 4.53 -10.12 3.13
N LEU A 102 3.79 -9.98 4.24
CA LEU A 102 4.22 -9.14 5.36
C LEU A 102 5.60 -9.57 5.91
N GLU A 103 5.85 -10.88 5.94
CA GLU A 103 7.09 -11.43 6.44
C GLU A 103 8.26 -11.34 5.46
N SER A 104 8.00 -11.01 4.20
CA SER A 104 9.02 -10.95 3.15
C SER A 104 9.51 -9.54 2.83
N VAL A 105 8.82 -8.51 3.31
CA VAL A 105 9.13 -7.11 2.99
C VAL A 105 9.64 -6.37 4.23
N HIS A 106 10.19 -5.17 4.00
CA HIS A 106 10.65 -4.33 5.10
C HIS A 106 9.49 -4.06 6.08
N PRO A 107 9.74 -3.99 7.42
CA PRO A 107 8.70 -3.74 8.40
C PRO A 107 7.80 -2.54 8.11
N LYS A 108 8.34 -1.45 7.58
CA LYS A 108 7.56 -0.27 7.22
C LYS A 108 6.64 -0.54 6.03
N GLU A 109 7.08 -1.38 5.09
CA GLU A 109 6.25 -1.80 3.97
C GLU A 109 5.11 -2.69 4.45
N ALA A 110 5.37 -3.55 5.42
CA ALA A 110 4.34 -4.40 6.03
C ALA A 110 3.27 -3.53 6.73
N GLU A 111 3.70 -2.53 7.48
CA GLU A 111 2.77 -1.59 8.13
C GLU A 111 1.90 -0.85 7.11
N LEU A 112 2.50 -0.44 5.99
CA LEU A 112 1.78 0.22 4.91
C LEU A 112 0.70 -0.70 4.33
N LEU A 113 1.02 -1.98 4.11
CA LEU A 113 0.07 -2.95 3.59
C LEU A 113 -1.11 -3.16 4.54
N ILE A 114 -0.85 -3.23 5.84
CA ILE A 114 -1.90 -3.39 6.84
C ILE A 114 -2.80 -2.15 6.84
N ALA A 115 -2.22 -0.95 6.78
CA ALA A 115 -2.98 0.29 6.72
C ALA A 115 -3.83 0.36 5.43
N MET A 116 -3.28 -0.07 4.31
CA MET A 116 -4.00 -0.13 3.04
C MET A 116 -5.20 -1.08 3.15
N LYS A 117 -4.99 -2.27 3.65
CA LYS A 117 -6.01 -3.29 3.81
C LYS A 117 -7.16 -2.81 4.69
N ASP A 118 -6.85 -2.14 5.80
CA ASP A 118 -7.82 -1.66 6.77
C ASP A 118 -8.37 -0.26 6.42
N LYS A 119 -7.98 0.29 5.27
CA LYS A 119 -8.40 1.62 4.80
C LYS A 119 -8.00 2.75 5.75
N LYS A 120 -6.89 2.57 6.47
CA LYS A 120 -6.38 3.58 7.41
C LYS A 120 -5.52 4.65 6.75
N LEU A 121 -5.20 4.49 5.44
CA LEU A 121 -4.49 5.52 4.69
C LEU A 121 -5.37 6.76 4.52
N VAL A 122 -6.68 6.57 4.51
CA VAL A 122 -7.67 7.65 4.43
C VAL A 122 -7.94 8.13 5.84
N GLY A 123 -7.47 9.36 6.19
CA GLY A 123 -7.65 9.91 7.54
C GLY A 123 -9.07 10.28 7.85
N PRO A 124 -9.37 11.13 8.83
CA PRO A 124 -8.49 11.81 9.77
C PRO A 124 -8.14 10.97 11.00
N PRO A 125 -6.89 11.03 11.49
CA PRO A 125 -5.78 11.64 10.78
C PRO A 125 -5.24 10.74 9.68
N SER A 126 -4.68 11.34 8.62
CA SER A 126 -4.08 10.56 7.54
C SER A 126 -2.88 9.77 8.05
N PHE A 127 -2.72 8.54 7.59
CA PHE A 127 -1.58 7.70 7.97
C PHE A 127 -0.24 8.37 7.60
N TYR A 128 -0.20 8.98 6.42
CA TYR A 128 0.90 9.86 6.02
C TYR A 128 0.37 11.28 5.99
N LYS A 129 0.98 12.18 6.76
CA LYS A 129 0.52 13.56 6.92
C LYS A 129 0.36 14.25 5.56
N GLY A 130 -0.81 14.79 5.31
CA GLY A 130 -1.09 15.54 4.08
C GLY A 130 -1.27 14.70 2.83
N ILE A 131 -1.14 13.39 2.92
CA ILE A 131 -1.41 12.49 1.80
C ILE A 131 -2.87 12.07 1.90
N THR A 132 -3.71 12.74 1.12
CA THR A 132 -5.17 12.62 1.20
C THR A 132 -5.73 12.04 -0.10
N LYS A 133 -6.97 11.56 -0.03
CA LYS A 133 -7.69 11.07 -1.22
C LYS A 133 -7.75 12.14 -2.31
N LYS A 134 -7.99 13.40 -1.91
CA LYS A 134 -8.06 14.52 -2.86
C LYS A 134 -6.72 14.73 -3.57
N LEU A 135 -5.61 14.71 -2.82
CA LEU A 135 -4.27 14.85 -3.39
C LEU A 135 -4.00 13.73 -4.40
N ILE A 136 -4.32 12.50 -4.04
CA ILE A 136 -4.09 11.34 -4.91
C ILE A 136 -4.95 11.43 -6.18
N SER A 137 -6.23 11.81 -6.04
CA SER A 137 -7.12 11.96 -7.19
C SER A 137 -6.65 13.02 -8.17
N GLU A 138 -6.08 14.10 -7.65
CA GLU A 138 -5.55 15.19 -8.49
C GLU A 138 -4.20 14.83 -9.11
N THR A 139 -3.36 14.09 -8.37
CA THR A 139 -2.03 13.69 -8.83
C THR A 139 -2.10 12.61 -9.91
N PHE A 140 -2.95 11.62 -9.69
CA PHE A 140 -3.14 10.50 -10.61
C PHE A 140 -4.59 10.47 -11.07
N SER A 141 -4.89 11.27 -12.08
CA SER A 141 -6.24 11.37 -12.63
C SER A 141 -6.75 10.02 -13.12
N GLY A 142 -7.95 9.64 -12.69
CA GLY A 142 -8.56 8.37 -13.09
C GLY A 142 -8.14 7.16 -12.29
N LEU A 143 -7.19 7.29 -11.36
CA LEU A 143 -6.74 6.17 -10.53
C LEU A 143 -7.82 5.73 -9.55
N ILE A 144 -8.51 6.68 -8.95
CA ILE A 144 -9.54 6.42 -7.95
C ILE A 144 -10.92 6.65 -8.55
N VAL A 145 -11.80 5.67 -8.37
CA VAL A 145 -13.19 5.76 -8.80
C VAL A 145 -13.94 6.67 -7.83
N LYS A 146 -14.64 7.65 -8.38
CA LYS A 146 -15.45 8.57 -7.57
C LYS A 146 -16.85 8.04 -7.35
#